data_7ec59c42f87ed70cb66942772e16d456
#
_entry.id   7ec59c42f87ed70cb66942772e16d456
#
_cell.length_a   1.000
_cell.length_b   1.000
_cell.length_c   1.000
_cell.angle_alpha   90.00
_cell.angle_beta   90.00
_cell.angle_gamma   90.00
#
_symmetry.space_group_name_H-M   'P 1'
#
loop_
_entity.id
_entity.type
_entity.pdbx_description
1 polymer ?
#
loop_
_entity_poly.entity_id
_entity_poly.type
_entity_poly.pdbx_seq_one_letter_code
_entity_poly.pdbx_strand_id
1 'polypeptide(L)'
;GMLFVMYNTDLTAENAKAIKIHIPLTSGAVSGYFDLEETRTIAVYTELIQKATYEYFIIKGKEMLLNFHRIKLLQWQPNSIVEYITMFDHFVNWQYDLLGLEDIRPTLFNNHVNGSSVNDDSYMWAGNGQIGFGINALDEFMPTEKLYIERRCWGPAHEIGHLHQGAIAWTGCFESSNNLFSNYVLYKVGRECSNGAPLSELADRKLNNRPFGNFLGNPKTEDMELHMRMYWQLWLYFHRCGIKSDFYPELFKKLRNNRNLNNLPVGERQMLFVKYASDIAQKNLADFFDTWGFMTPIDE
;
A
#
# COMPACT_ATOMS: atom_id res chain seq x y z
N GLY A 1 -18.63 14.56 13.77
CA GLY A 1 -17.38 14.02 13.27
C GLY A 1 -16.38 13.78 14.40
N MET A 2 -15.31 13.07 14.12
CA MET A 2 -14.23 12.89 15.09
C MET A 2 -13.22 14.03 14.99
N LEU A 3 -12.72 14.49 16.14
CA LEU A 3 -11.65 15.47 16.23
C LEU A 3 -10.41 14.76 16.77
N PHE A 4 -9.30 14.90 16.06
CA PHE A 4 -8.01 14.39 16.48
C PHE A 4 -7.13 15.58 16.89
N VAL A 5 -6.45 15.43 18.01
CA VAL A 5 -5.35 16.34 18.37
C VAL A 5 -4.05 15.59 18.07
N MET A 6 -3.30 16.13 17.14
CA MET A 6 -2.01 15.55 16.75
C MET A 6 -0.88 16.44 17.25
N TYR A 7 0.08 15.84 17.89
CA TYR A 7 1.33 16.49 18.27
C TYR A 7 2.48 15.78 17.56
N ASN A 8 3.21 16.55 16.78
CA ASN A 8 4.40 16.06 16.09
C ASN A 8 5.63 16.74 16.66
N THR A 9 6.65 15.97 17.02
CA THR A 9 7.92 16.48 17.51
C THR A 9 9.07 15.79 16.79
N ASP A 10 10.19 16.48 16.68
CA ASP A 10 11.44 15.87 16.23
C ASP A 10 11.94 14.90 17.32
N LEU A 11 11.88 13.62 17.05
CA LEU A 11 12.34 12.57 17.97
C LEU A 11 13.87 12.62 18.21
N THR A 12 14.62 13.32 17.37
CA THR A 12 16.07 13.53 17.54
C THR A 12 16.39 14.68 18.47
N ALA A 13 15.41 15.48 18.85
CA ALA A 13 15.62 16.60 19.78
C ALA A 13 15.83 16.08 21.21
N GLU A 14 17.02 16.34 21.78
CA GLU A 14 17.37 15.98 23.17
C GLU A 14 16.34 16.47 24.21
N ASN A 15 15.50 17.43 23.85
CA ASN A 15 14.52 18.08 24.71
C ASN A 15 13.06 17.77 24.35
N ALA A 16 12.81 16.75 23.51
CA ALA A 16 11.44 16.35 23.20
C ALA A 16 10.73 15.89 24.49
N LYS A 17 9.77 16.66 24.94
CA LYS A 17 8.99 16.37 26.16
C LYS A 17 7.54 16.08 25.78
N ALA A 18 6.96 15.09 26.43
CA ALA A 18 5.52 14.91 26.36
C ALA A 18 4.82 16.20 26.82
N ILE A 19 3.91 16.71 26.01
CA ILE A 19 3.06 17.83 26.36
C ILE A 19 1.69 17.34 26.84
N LYS A 20 1.16 18.00 27.84
CA LYS A 20 -0.22 17.79 28.26
C LYS A 20 -1.10 18.78 27.53
N ILE A 21 -2.06 18.28 26.77
CA ILE A 21 -3.07 19.10 26.10
C ILE A 21 -4.35 18.96 26.91
N HIS A 22 -4.87 20.10 27.38
CA HIS A 22 -6.14 20.16 28.06
C HIS A 22 -7.18 20.77 27.13
N ILE A 23 -8.15 19.96 26.72
CA ILE A 23 -9.26 20.40 25.89
C ILE A 23 -10.49 20.52 26.76
N PRO A 24 -10.96 21.74 27.08
CA PRO A 24 -12.22 21.91 27.78
C PRO A 24 -13.35 21.51 26.84
N LEU A 25 -13.95 20.36 27.06
CA LEU A 25 -15.10 19.89 26.30
C LEU A 25 -16.36 20.63 26.80
N THR A 26 -16.81 21.59 26.04
CA THR A 26 -18.11 22.25 26.25
C THR A 26 -19.25 21.47 25.62
N SER A 27 -18.93 20.64 24.62
CA SER A 27 -19.84 19.70 23.99
C SER A 27 -19.02 18.56 23.38
N GLY A 28 -19.57 17.34 23.33
CA GLY A 28 -18.92 16.16 22.80
C GLY A 28 -18.57 15.14 23.89
N ALA A 29 -18.10 14.00 23.47
CA ALA A 29 -17.68 12.91 24.34
C ALA A 29 -16.36 12.30 23.85
N VAL A 30 -15.58 11.73 24.76
CA VAL A 30 -14.41 10.94 24.43
C VAL A 30 -14.90 9.56 23.97
N SER A 31 -14.65 9.19 22.71
CA SER A 31 -15.09 7.90 22.17
C SER A 31 -14.22 6.74 22.63
N GLY A 32 -12.99 7.00 23.03
CA GLY A 32 -11.99 5.95 23.25
C GLY A 32 -11.44 5.38 21.93
N TYR A 33 -10.38 4.62 22.02
CA TYR A 33 -9.74 3.92 20.91
C TYR A 33 -8.97 2.71 21.43
N PHE A 34 -8.74 1.75 20.57
CA PHE A 34 -7.84 0.63 20.86
C PHE A 34 -6.44 0.95 20.33
N ASP A 35 -5.43 0.76 21.18
CA ASP A 35 -4.01 0.96 20.82
C ASP A 35 -3.25 -0.36 21.02
N LEU A 36 -2.72 -0.91 19.96
CA LEU A 36 -1.97 -2.17 20.01
C LEU A 36 -0.74 -2.09 20.92
N GLU A 37 -0.16 -0.93 21.11
CA GLU A 37 1.01 -0.76 21.96
C GLU A 37 0.67 -0.58 23.43
N GLU A 38 -0.44 0.07 23.73
CA GLU A 38 -0.84 0.39 25.11
C GLU A 38 -1.92 -0.54 25.66
N THR A 39 -2.86 -0.99 24.84
CA THR A 39 -4.10 -1.65 25.27
C THR A 39 -4.26 -3.09 24.76
N ARG A 40 -3.21 -3.77 24.51
CA ARG A 40 -2.97 -5.04 23.79
C ARG A 40 -3.88 -6.24 24.03
N THR A 41 -4.89 -6.18 24.86
CA THR A 41 -5.71 -7.36 25.17
C THR A 41 -7.09 -7.30 24.54
N ILE A 42 -7.61 -8.44 24.17
CA ILE A 42 -8.99 -8.57 23.66
C ILE A 42 -10.01 -8.08 24.68
N ALA A 43 -9.78 -8.33 25.96
CA ALA A 43 -10.69 -7.88 27.02
C ALA A 43 -10.78 -6.35 27.07
N VAL A 44 -9.68 -5.64 26.97
CA VAL A 44 -9.64 -4.17 26.92
C VAL A 44 -10.30 -3.64 25.65
N TYR A 45 -10.02 -4.25 24.49
CA TYR A 45 -10.71 -3.89 23.24
C TYR A 45 -12.22 -4.03 23.37
N THR A 46 -12.68 -5.17 23.89
CA THR A 46 -14.11 -5.45 24.06
C THR A 46 -14.77 -4.42 24.97
N GLU A 47 -14.14 -4.06 26.06
CA GLU A 47 -14.64 -3.04 26.98
C GLU A 47 -14.73 -1.67 26.29
N LEU A 48 -13.66 -1.25 25.61
CA LEU A 48 -13.57 0.05 24.94
C LEU A 48 -14.62 0.18 23.83
N ILE A 49 -14.73 -0.81 22.95
CA ILE A 49 -15.67 -0.76 21.82
C ILE A 49 -17.13 -0.83 22.26
N GLN A 50 -17.42 -1.55 23.35
CA GLN A 50 -18.77 -1.58 23.92
C GLN A 50 -19.18 -0.25 24.54
N LYS A 51 -18.25 0.45 25.21
CA LYS A 51 -18.46 1.76 25.80
C LYS A 51 -18.42 2.91 24.82
N ALA A 52 -17.88 2.70 23.61
CA ALA A 52 -17.81 3.72 22.59
C ALA A 52 -19.20 4.24 22.22
N THR A 53 -19.35 5.56 22.16
CA THR A 53 -20.62 6.23 21.90
C THR A 53 -20.77 6.71 20.45
N TYR A 54 -19.67 6.70 19.69
CA TYR A 54 -19.66 7.14 18.31
C TYR A 54 -19.79 5.96 17.34
N GLU A 55 -20.30 6.21 16.16
CA GLU A 55 -20.51 5.18 15.12
C GLU A 55 -19.21 4.63 14.52
N TYR A 56 -18.12 5.36 14.62
CA TYR A 56 -16.80 4.92 14.23
C TYR A 56 -15.92 4.66 15.45
N PHE A 57 -15.01 3.69 15.31
CA PHE A 57 -14.08 3.35 16.36
C PHE A 57 -12.67 3.22 15.76
N ILE A 58 -11.68 3.76 16.49
CA ILE A 58 -10.30 3.78 16.04
C ILE A 58 -9.56 2.57 16.58
N ILE A 59 -8.80 1.94 15.69
CA ILE A 59 -7.85 0.88 16.00
C ILE A 59 -6.50 1.36 15.53
N LYS A 60 -5.58 1.54 16.46
CA LYS A 60 -4.22 1.98 16.20
C LYS A 60 -3.27 0.80 16.29
N GLY A 61 -2.60 0.49 15.20
CA GLY A 61 -1.44 -0.39 15.11
C GLY A 61 -0.14 0.36 15.30
N LYS A 62 0.94 -0.24 14.86
CA LYS A 62 2.27 0.40 14.83
C LYS A 62 2.46 1.28 13.60
N GLU A 63 1.93 0.84 12.47
CA GLU A 63 2.08 1.48 11.17
C GLU A 63 0.73 1.94 10.61
N MET A 64 -0.36 1.36 11.08
CA MET A 64 -1.69 1.56 10.54
C MET A 64 -2.64 2.15 11.58
N LEU A 65 -3.48 3.10 11.17
CA LEU A 65 -4.56 3.63 11.97
C LEU A 65 -5.87 3.43 11.21
N LEU A 66 -6.72 2.54 11.72
CA LEU A 66 -8.00 2.21 11.11
C LEU A 66 -9.14 2.91 11.85
N ASN A 67 -9.96 3.64 11.11
CA ASN A 67 -11.17 4.28 11.59
C ASN A 67 -12.38 3.60 10.95
N PHE A 68 -12.86 2.54 11.58
CA PHE A 68 -13.89 1.68 11.01
C PHE A 68 -15.23 1.82 11.71
N HIS A 69 -16.29 1.55 10.96
CA HIS A 69 -17.64 1.57 11.49
C HIS A 69 -17.76 0.54 12.64
N ARG A 70 -18.19 1.01 13.79
CA ARG A 70 -18.24 0.24 15.05
C ARG A 70 -19.06 -1.03 14.94
N ILE A 71 -20.19 -0.99 14.22
CA ILE A 71 -21.04 -2.18 14.03
C ILE A 71 -20.30 -3.28 13.28
N LYS A 72 -19.52 -2.95 12.26
CA LYS A 72 -18.73 -3.93 11.50
C LYS A 72 -17.62 -4.53 12.36
N LEU A 73 -16.98 -3.72 13.19
CA LEU A 73 -15.98 -4.21 14.15
C LEU A 73 -16.58 -5.17 15.17
N LEU A 74 -17.75 -4.85 15.72
CA LEU A 74 -18.47 -5.73 16.63
C LEU A 74 -18.92 -7.04 15.95
N GLN A 75 -19.27 -6.97 14.68
CA GLN A 75 -19.70 -8.14 13.90
C GLN A 75 -18.53 -9.08 13.58
N TRP A 76 -17.40 -8.55 13.14
CA TRP A 76 -16.33 -9.34 12.51
C TRP A 76 -15.08 -9.50 13.38
N GLN A 77 -14.86 -8.61 14.35
CA GLN A 77 -13.64 -8.56 15.17
C GLN A 77 -13.88 -8.69 16.68
N PRO A 78 -14.76 -9.59 17.15
CA PRO A 78 -14.99 -9.70 18.60
C PRO A 78 -13.78 -10.23 19.35
N ASN A 79 -12.95 -11.12 18.74
CA ASN A 79 -11.89 -11.85 19.42
C ASN A 79 -10.53 -11.84 18.69
N SER A 80 -10.42 -11.20 17.53
CA SER A 80 -9.20 -11.28 16.71
C SER A 80 -8.61 -9.91 16.34
N ILE A 81 -9.02 -8.84 17.01
CA ILE A 81 -8.59 -7.48 16.66
C ILE A 81 -7.06 -7.29 16.72
N VAL A 82 -6.38 -7.94 17.66
CA VAL A 82 -4.93 -7.85 17.79
C VAL A 82 -4.24 -8.44 16.55
N GLU A 83 -4.67 -9.62 16.14
CA GLU A 83 -4.16 -10.28 14.94
C GLU A 83 -4.50 -9.45 13.68
N TYR A 84 -5.73 -8.97 13.61
CA TYR A 84 -6.22 -8.17 12.48
C TYR A 84 -5.40 -6.89 12.24
N ILE A 85 -5.21 -6.07 13.27
CA ILE A 85 -4.43 -4.83 13.13
C ILE A 85 -2.93 -5.12 12.90
N THR A 86 -2.40 -6.18 13.51
CA THR A 86 -1.02 -6.61 13.28
C THR A 86 -0.81 -7.00 11.82
N MET A 87 -1.82 -7.60 11.16
CA MET A 87 -1.72 -7.93 9.75
C MET A 87 -1.65 -6.67 8.88
N PHE A 88 -2.44 -5.65 9.17
CA PHE A 88 -2.34 -4.38 8.45
C PHE A 88 -0.99 -3.70 8.65
N ASP A 89 -0.44 -3.75 9.85
CA ASP A 89 0.92 -3.28 10.11
C ASP A 89 1.94 -4.04 9.26
N HIS A 90 1.77 -5.36 9.10
CA HIS A 90 2.61 -6.16 8.20
C HIS A 90 2.48 -5.74 6.74
N PHE A 91 1.29 -5.42 6.25
CA PHE A 91 1.12 -4.95 4.86
C PHE A 91 1.95 -3.70 4.60
N VAL A 92 1.88 -2.73 5.50
CA VAL A 92 2.67 -1.49 5.40
C VAL A 92 4.16 -1.81 5.47
N ASN A 93 4.57 -2.61 6.46
CA ASN A 93 5.97 -2.96 6.68
C ASN A 93 6.58 -3.69 5.49
N TRP A 94 5.88 -4.68 4.93
CA TRP A 94 6.38 -5.40 3.76
C TRP A 94 6.50 -4.50 2.53
N GLN A 95 5.60 -3.56 2.35
CA GLN A 95 5.73 -2.58 1.28
C GLN A 95 6.90 -1.62 1.51
N TYR A 96 7.17 -1.25 2.75
CA TYR A 96 8.37 -0.48 3.11
C TYR A 96 9.66 -1.27 2.84
N ASP A 97 9.68 -2.57 3.13
CA ASP A 97 10.83 -3.43 2.80
C ASP A 97 11.08 -3.43 1.29
N LEU A 98 10.02 -3.58 0.48
CA LEU A 98 10.13 -3.51 -0.97
C LEU A 98 10.66 -2.16 -1.47
N LEU A 99 10.31 -1.08 -0.78
CA LEU A 99 10.77 0.27 -1.07
C LEU A 99 12.20 0.57 -0.57
N GLY A 100 12.80 -0.30 0.23
CA GLY A 100 14.09 -0.04 0.87
C GLY A 100 14.03 1.13 1.84
N LEU A 101 13.01 1.18 2.70
CA LEU A 101 12.77 2.25 3.66
C LEU A 101 13.17 1.87 5.10
N GLU A 102 13.69 0.69 5.32
CA GLU A 102 14.00 0.17 6.67
C GLU A 102 14.91 1.12 7.46
N ASP A 103 15.94 1.65 6.82
CA ASP A 103 16.95 2.49 7.49
C ASP A 103 16.48 3.92 7.80
N ILE A 104 15.43 4.39 7.11
CA ILE A 104 14.99 5.79 7.22
C ILE A 104 13.59 5.92 7.85
N ARG A 105 12.98 4.81 8.21
CA ARG A 105 11.65 4.74 8.84
C ARG A 105 11.46 5.67 10.02
N PRO A 106 12.33 5.69 11.03
CA PRO A 106 12.13 6.53 12.21
C PRO A 106 12.07 8.03 11.89
N THR A 107 12.68 8.46 10.79
CA THR A 107 12.72 9.87 10.39
C THR A 107 11.60 10.26 9.44
N LEU A 108 11.06 9.30 8.68
CA LEU A 108 10.01 9.56 7.68
C LEU A 108 8.59 9.30 8.20
N PHE A 109 8.43 8.38 9.12
CA PHE A 109 7.13 7.79 9.43
C PHE A 109 6.73 7.92 10.90
N ASN A 110 6.67 9.15 11.38
CA ASN A 110 5.94 9.44 12.62
C ASN A 110 4.41 9.34 12.42
N ASN A 111 3.96 9.16 11.19
CA ASN A 111 2.56 9.13 10.85
C ASN A 111 2.14 7.73 10.41
N HIS A 112 1.07 7.24 10.98
CA HIS A 112 0.42 6.01 10.53
C HIS A 112 -0.17 6.18 9.14
N VAL A 113 -0.20 5.10 8.37
CA VAL A 113 -1.08 5.01 7.20
C VAL A 113 -2.52 5.00 7.70
N ASN A 114 -3.33 5.94 7.22
CA ASN A 114 -4.71 6.08 7.68
C ASN A 114 -5.66 5.30 6.76
N GLY A 115 -6.51 4.46 7.35
CA GLY A 115 -7.58 3.76 6.67
C GLY A 115 -8.93 4.09 7.30
N SER A 116 -9.92 4.43 6.50
CA SER A 116 -11.24 4.80 7.00
C SER A 116 -12.33 4.03 6.28
N SER A 117 -13.37 3.61 6.99
CA SER A 117 -14.61 3.20 6.35
C SER A 117 -15.52 4.40 6.13
N VAL A 118 -16.26 4.37 5.05
CA VAL A 118 -17.29 5.35 4.71
C VAL A 118 -18.65 4.65 4.56
N ASN A 119 -19.70 5.33 4.98
CA ASN A 119 -21.04 4.77 4.92
C ASN A 119 -21.69 5.05 3.55
N ASP A 120 -21.11 4.48 2.52
CA ASP A 120 -21.60 4.54 1.14
C ASP A 120 -21.35 3.22 0.40
N ASP A 121 -21.76 3.16 -0.85
CA ASP A 121 -21.63 1.99 -1.74
C ASP A 121 -20.29 1.95 -2.50
N SER A 122 -19.31 2.80 -2.15
CA SER A 122 -17.97 2.70 -2.72
C SER A 122 -17.34 1.36 -2.35
N TYR A 123 -16.39 0.90 -3.19
CA TYR A 123 -15.69 -0.35 -2.89
C TYR A 123 -14.46 -0.07 -2.03
N MET A 124 -13.32 0.21 -2.66
CA MET A 124 -12.07 0.56 -2.02
C MET A 124 -11.44 1.71 -2.80
N TRP A 125 -10.65 2.53 -2.15
CA TRP A 125 -9.99 3.66 -2.79
C TRP A 125 -8.79 4.14 -1.99
N ALA A 126 -7.87 4.82 -2.66
CA ALA A 126 -6.81 5.60 -2.05
C ALA A 126 -6.82 7.03 -2.57
N GLY A 127 -6.54 7.98 -1.71
CA GLY A 127 -6.48 9.39 -2.07
C GLY A 127 -6.15 10.27 -0.88
N ASN A 128 -5.61 11.45 -1.14
CA ASN A 128 -5.28 12.43 -0.10
C ASN A 128 -4.44 11.87 1.06
N GLY A 129 -3.53 10.91 0.77
CA GLY A 129 -2.65 10.31 1.78
C GLY A 129 -3.33 9.31 2.72
N GLN A 130 -4.50 8.81 2.36
CA GLN A 130 -5.25 7.80 3.11
C GLN A 130 -5.89 6.77 2.19
N ILE A 131 -6.31 5.65 2.76
CA ILE A 131 -7.11 4.64 2.07
C ILE A 131 -8.54 4.62 2.63
N GLY A 132 -9.49 4.19 1.82
CA GLY A 132 -10.89 4.13 2.23
C GLY A 132 -11.61 2.90 1.73
N PHE A 133 -12.68 2.55 2.43
CA PHE A 133 -13.47 1.36 2.19
C PHE A 133 -14.95 1.69 2.37
N GLY A 134 -15.79 1.38 1.41
CA GLY A 134 -17.23 1.41 1.59
C GLY A 134 -17.66 0.41 2.67
N ILE A 135 -18.71 0.73 3.40
CA ILE A 135 -19.14 -0.09 4.55
C ILE A 135 -19.42 -1.54 4.18
N ASN A 136 -19.90 -1.80 2.96
CA ASN A 136 -20.20 -3.14 2.48
C ASN A 136 -18.93 -3.89 2.04
N ALA A 137 -17.91 -3.18 1.57
CA ALA A 137 -16.62 -3.78 1.22
C ALA A 137 -15.91 -4.38 2.44
N LEU A 138 -16.16 -3.84 3.64
CA LEU A 138 -15.59 -4.36 4.89
C LEU A 138 -15.92 -5.85 5.12
N ASP A 139 -17.09 -6.31 4.71
CA ASP A 139 -17.52 -7.70 4.91
C ASP A 139 -16.65 -8.71 4.15
N GLU A 140 -15.93 -8.25 3.14
CA GLU A 140 -15.05 -9.10 2.34
C GLU A 140 -13.71 -9.38 2.99
N PHE A 141 -13.18 -8.45 3.79
CA PHE A 141 -11.84 -8.57 4.34
C PHE A 141 -11.74 -8.37 5.86
N MET A 142 -12.79 -7.95 6.55
CA MET A 142 -12.77 -7.82 8.00
C MET A 142 -12.68 -9.15 8.75
N PRO A 143 -13.31 -10.27 8.30
CA PRO A 143 -13.02 -11.56 8.93
C PRO A 143 -11.52 -11.88 8.76
N THR A 144 -10.80 -12.04 9.89
CA THR A 144 -9.35 -12.24 9.88
C THR A 144 -8.91 -13.41 9.01
N GLU A 145 -9.64 -14.52 9.05
CA GLU A 145 -9.37 -15.68 8.21
C GLU A 145 -9.46 -15.38 6.70
N LYS A 146 -10.34 -14.49 6.26
CA LYS A 146 -10.47 -14.13 4.84
C LYS A 146 -9.24 -13.40 4.32
N LEU A 147 -8.62 -12.55 5.15
CA LEU A 147 -7.38 -11.89 4.76
C LEU A 147 -6.31 -12.89 4.36
N TYR A 148 -6.18 -13.98 5.11
CA TYR A 148 -5.14 -14.99 4.89
C TYR A 148 -5.53 -16.05 3.87
N ILE A 149 -6.73 -16.61 4.00
CA ILE A 149 -7.12 -17.82 3.28
C ILE A 149 -7.65 -17.51 1.89
N GLU A 150 -8.48 -16.48 1.76
CA GLU A 150 -9.18 -16.15 0.53
C GLU A 150 -8.48 -15.07 -0.32
N ARG A 151 -7.23 -14.73 0.00
CA ARG A 151 -6.48 -13.66 -0.71
C ARG A 151 -7.14 -12.26 -0.61
N ARG A 152 -8.04 -12.06 0.36
CA ARG A 152 -8.73 -10.78 0.54
C ARG A 152 -7.81 -9.65 1.02
N CYS A 153 -6.59 -9.98 1.45
CA CYS A 153 -5.54 -8.99 1.73
C CYS A 153 -5.11 -8.20 0.47
N TRP A 154 -5.37 -8.72 -0.73
CA TRP A 154 -4.94 -8.05 -1.97
C TRP A 154 -5.55 -6.64 -2.09
N GLY A 155 -6.85 -6.49 -1.87
CA GLY A 155 -7.54 -5.19 -1.95
C GLY A 155 -6.94 -4.13 -1.01
N PRO A 156 -6.95 -4.36 0.32
CA PRO A 156 -6.29 -3.43 1.25
C PRO A 156 -4.83 -3.14 0.92
N ALA A 157 -4.06 -4.15 0.50
CA ALA A 157 -2.66 -3.97 0.11
C ALA A 157 -2.52 -3.16 -1.20
N HIS A 158 -3.49 -3.25 -2.11
CA HIS A 158 -3.57 -2.46 -3.32
C HIS A 158 -3.77 -0.98 -3.00
N GLU A 159 -4.70 -0.66 -2.11
CA GLU A 159 -4.93 0.73 -1.70
C GLU A 159 -3.72 1.33 -0.96
N ILE A 160 -3.09 0.55 -0.07
CA ILE A 160 -1.83 0.97 0.56
C ILE A 160 -0.74 1.17 -0.52
N GLY A 161 -0.70 0.30 -1.53
CA GLY A 161 0.21 0.39 -2.67
C GLY A 161 0.11 1.71 -3.43
N HIS A 162 -1.09 2.28 -3.58
CA HIS A 162 -1.28 3.61 -4.17
C HIS A 162 -0.53 4.72 -3.42
N LEU A 163 -0.44 4.61 -2.09
CA LEU A 163 0.30 5.59 -1.29
C LEU A 163 1.83 5.44 -1.45
N HIS A 164 2.29 4.28 -1.88
CA HIS A 164 3.70 3.91 -1.95
C HIS A 164 4.29 3.94 -3.36
N GLN A 165 3.47 3.87 -4.40
CA GLN A 165 3.92 3.74 -5.80
C GLN A 165 4.51 5.02 -6.42
N GLY A 166 4.53 6.15 -5.72
CA GLY A 166 4.80 7.47 -6.30
C GLY A 166 5.95 7.57 -7.30
N ALA A 167 7.04 6.82 -7.07
CA ALA A 167 8.19 6.81 -7.98
C ALA A 167 7.92 6.13 -9.34
N ILE A 168 6.89 5.27 -9.41
CA ILE A 168 6.47 4.50 -10.60
C ILE A 168 5.01 4.75 -10.98
N ALA A 169 4.45 5.84 -10.48
CA ALA A 169 3.08 6.24 -10.79
C ALA A 169 3.06 7.03 -12.11
N TRP A 170 2.96 6.33 -13.22
CA TRP A 170 2.82 6.95 -14.53
C TRP A 170 1.36 7.20 -14.85
N THR A 171 1.09 8.25 -15.62
CA THR A 171 -0.26 8.51 -16.14
C THR A 171 -0.79 7.27 -16.85
N GLY A 172 -1.99 6.83 -16.47
CA GLY A 172 -2.65 5.64 -17.04
C GLY A 172 -2.14 4.29 -16.51
N CYS A 173 -1.13 4.23 -15.60
CA CYS A 173 -0.61 3.01 -15.00
C CYS A 173 -0.77 2.96 -13.48
N PHE A 174 -1.59 3.84 -12.92
CA PHE A 174 -1.75 3.89 -11.46
C PHE A 174 -2.24 2.56 -10.88
N GLU A 175 -3.18 1.92 -11.56
CA GLU A 175 -3.76 0.63 -11.16
C GLU A 175 -2.87 -0.57 -11.50
N SER A 176 -1.82 -0.35 -12.26
CA SER A 176 -0.89 -1.42 -12.67
C SER A 176 0.34 -1.49 -11.77
N SER A 177 0.96 -0.35 -11.52
CA SER A 177 2.22 -0.29 -10.79
C SER A 177 2.05 -0.54 -9.29
N ASN A 178 0.91 -0.14 -8.70
CA ASN A 178 0.59 -0.45 -7.31
C ASN A 178 0.36 -1.95 -7.07
N ASN A 179 0.01 -2.72 -8.10
CA ASN A 179 -0.16 -4.18 -7.99
C ASN A 179 1.14 -4.94 -7.75
N LEU A 180 2.29 -4.32 -7.97
CA LEU A 180 3.58 -4.85 -7.51
C LEU A 180 3.56 -5.03 -5.98
N PHE A 181 3.05 -4.03 -5.26
CA PHE A 181 2.96 -4.04 -3.79
C PHE A 181 1.93 -5.06 -3.29
N SER A 182 0.77 -5.16 -3.94
CA SER A 182 -0.26 -6.14 -3.59
C SER A 182 0.24 -7.57 -3.78
N ASN A 183 0.92 -7.85 -4.89
CA ASN A 183 1.50 -9.15 -5.15
C ASN A 183 2.62 -9.50 -4.15
N TYR A 184 3.40 -8.51 -3.75
CA TYR A 184 4.42 -8.73 -2.73
C TYR A 184 3.80 -9.11 -1.38
N VAL A 185 2.70 -8.48 -0.99
CA VAL A 185 1.94 -8.85 0.21
C VAL A 185 1.38 -10.27 0.10
N LEU A 186 0.77 -10.64 -1.03
CA LEU A 186 0.30 -12.02 -1.26
C LEU A 186 1.44 -13.05 -1.12
N TYR A 187 2.60 -12.75 -1.70
CA TYR A 187 3.79 -13.60 -1.56
C TYR A 187 4.20 -13.75 -0.09
N LYS A 188 4.24 -12.66 0.67
CA LYS A 188 4.63 -12.67 2.09
C LYS A 188 3.63 -13.43 2.96
N VAL A 189 2.36 -13.42 2.61
CA VAL A 189 1.30 -14.21 3.26
C VAL A 189 1.35 -15.69 2.84
N GLY A 190 2.16 -16.05 1.86
CA GLY A 190 2.27 -17.42 1.33
C GLY A 190 1.10 -17.81 0.42
N ARG A 191 0.51 -16.84 -0.28
CA ARG A 191 -0.58 -17.05 -1.23
C ARG A 191 -0.09 -16.90 -2.67
N GLU A 192 -0.84 -17.50 -3.58
CA GLU A 192 -0.60 -17.28 -4.99
C GLU A 192 -0.75 -15.81 -5.33
N CYS A 193 0.24 -15.27 -6.00
CA CYS A 193 0.19 -13.91 -6.50
C CYS A 193 -0.89 -13.79 -7.58
N SER A 194 -1.46 -12.61 -7.73
CA SER A 194 -2.33 -12.33 -8.87
C SER A 194 -1.51 -12.45 -10.14
N ASN A 195 -1.88 -13.37 -10.99
CA ASN A 195 -1.17 -13.61 -12.24
C ASN A 195 -1.75 -12.82 -13.41
N GLY A 196 -2.87 -12.14 -13.16
CA GLY A 196 -3.65 -11.60 -14.25
C GLY A 196 -4.19 -12.71 -15.15
N ALA A 197 -4.35 -12.40 -16.43
CA ALA A 197 -4.79 -13.35 -17.42
C ALA A 197 -3.84 -14.58 -17.53
N PRO A 198 -4.36 -15.76 -17.85
CA PRO A 198 -3.56 -16.98 -18.06
C PRO A 198 -2.42 -16.74 -19.06
N LEU A 199 -1.31 -17.47 -18.90
CA LEU A 199 -0.17 -17.38 -19.82
C LEU A 199 -0.55 -17.62 -21.29
N SER A 200 -1.55 -18.46 -21.57
CA SER A 200 -2.11 -18.66 -22.90
C SER A 200 -2.70 -17.38 -23.50
N GLU A 201 -3.43 -16.62 -22.71
CA GLU A 201 -3.96 -15.32 -23.15
C GLU A 201 -2.87 -14.26 -23.33
N LEU A 202 -1.77 -14.37 -22.59
CA LEU A 202 -0.62 -13.48 -22.77
C LEU A 202 0.13 -13.73 -24.07
N ALA A 203 0.30 -15.00 -24.46
CA ALA A 203 0.92 -15.36 -25.71
C ALA A 203 0.12 -14.79 -26.89
N ASP A 204 -1.20 -14.83 -26.82
CA ASP A 204 -2.09 -14.30 -27.85
C ASP A 204 -2.27 -12.78 -27.76
N ARG A 205 -2.25 -12.23 -26.57
CA ARG A 205 -2.50 -10.78 -26.33
C ARG A 205 -1.25 -9.93 -26.42
N LYS A 206 0.03 -10.61 -26.59
CA LYS A 206 0.92 -9.60 -26.94
C LYS A 206 2.12 -9.15 -26.23
N LEU A 207 2.92 -10.03 -25.88
CA LEU A 207 4.33 -9.68 -26.03
C LEU A 207 4.60 -9.15 -27.46
N ASN A 208 3.90 -9.69 -28.46
CA ASN A 208 4.01 -9.24 -29.86
C ASN A 208 3.45 -7.84 -30.15
N ASN A 209 2.58 -7.28 -29.29
CA ASN A 209 1.99 -5.97 -29.49
C ASN A 209 2.49 -4.91 -28.49
N ARG A 210 3.61 -5.17 -27.81
CA ARG A 210 4.27 -4.19 -26.93
C ARG A 210 3.27 -3.55 -25.97
N PRO A 211 2.86 -4.21 -24.87
CA PRO A 211 1.74 -3.82 -24.03
C PRO A 211 1.71 -2.36 -23.60
N PHE A 212 2.87 -1.75 -23.34
CA PHE A 212 2.96 -0.32 -23.02
C PHE A 212 2.96 0.60 -24.23
N GLY A 213 3.24 0.09 -25.43
CA GLY A 213 3.27 0.89 -26.65
C GLY A 213 1.90 1.39 -27.14
N ASN A 214 0.81 0.83 -26.61
CA ASN A 214 -0.57 1.24 -26.89
C ASN A 214 -1.15 2.14 -25.79
N PHE A 215 -0.32 2.74 -24.99
CA PHE A 215 -0.64 3.29 -23.69
C PHE A 215 -1.15 4.74 -23.74
N LEU A 216 -1.69 5.18 -24.84
CA LEU A 216 -2.34 6.47 -24.99
C LEU A 216 -3.80 6.39 -24.54
N GLY A 217 -4.04 6.40 -23.24
CA GLY A 217 -5.40 6.43 -22.69
C GLY A 217 -5.59 5.53 -21.45
N ASN A 218 -6.76 5.58 -20.85
CA ASN A 218 -7.09 4.71 -19.71
C ASN A 218 -6.97 3.25 -20.12
N PRO A 219 -6.03 2.47 -19.54
CA PRO A 219 -5.97 1.05 -19.80
C PRO A 219 -7.28 0.41 -19.35
N LYS A 220 -7.74 -0.56 -20.11
CA LYS A 220 -8.81 -1.43 -19.66
C LYS A 220 -8.29 -2.27 -18.49
N THR A 221 -9.18 -2.75 -17.62
CA THR A 221 -8.84 -3.59 -16.46
C THR A 221 -7.90 -4.74 -16.82
N GLU A 222 -8.09 -5.33 -17.99
CA GLU A 222 -7.26 -6.42 -18.53
C GLU A 222 -5.82 -5.98 -18.85
N ASP A 223 -5.65 -4.73 -19.25
CA ASP A 223 -4.33 -4.18 -19.55
C ASP A 223 -3.56 -3.84 -18.27
N MET A 224 -4.26 -3.50 -17.19
CA MET A 224 -3.64 -3.22 -15.89
C MET A 224 -2.94 -4.45 -15.32
N GLU A 225 -3.57 -5.61 -15.40
CA GLU A 225 -2.97 -6.86 -14.95
C GLU A 225 -1.78 -7.29 -15.84
N LEU A 226 -1.88 -7.04 -17.14
CA LEU A 226 -0.80 -7.30 -18.08
C LEU A 226 0.42 -6.43 -17.78
N HIS A 227 0.22 -5.13 -17.57
CA HIS A 227 1.30 -4.18 -17.28
C HIS A 227 2.00 -4.49 -15.95
N MET A 228 1.25 -4.90 -14.91
CA MET A 228 1.80 -5.30 -13.62
C MET A 228 2.84 -6.42 -13.77
N ARG A 229 2.67 -7.31 -14.75
CA ARG A 229 3.58 -8.45 -14.95
C ARG A 229 5.00 -8.04 -15.31
N MET A 230 5.21 -6.92 -15.98
CA MET A 230 6.55 -6.41 -16.24
C MET A 230 7.32 -6.21 -14.91
N TYR A 231 6.68 -5.53 -13.94
CA TYR A 231 7.27 -5.32 -12.62
C TYR A 231 7.46 -6.63 -11.86
N TRP A 232 6.44 -7.51 -11.95
CA TRP A 232 6.49 -8.79 -11.24
C TRP A 232 7.52 -9.77 -11.83
N GLN A 233 7.75 -9.75 -13.14
CA GLN A 233 8.83 -10.53 -13.76
C GLN A 233 10.21 -10.11 -13.28
N LEU A 234 10.45 -8.80 -13.12
CA LEU A 234 11.70 -8.30 -12.53
C LEU A 234 11.86 -8.79 -11.08
N TRP A 235 10.78 -8.75 -10.30
CA TRP A 235 10.80 -9.25 -8.94
C TRP A 235 11.09 -10.76 -8.89
N LEU A 236 10.42 -11.55 -9.70
CA LEU A 236 10.63 -12.99 -9.78
C LEU A 236 12.07 -13.31 -10.16
N TYR A 237 12.60 -12.68 -11.20
CA TYR A 237 13.95 -12.93 -11.68
C TYR A 237 15.02 -12.51 -10.68
N PHE A 238 14.95 -11.29 -10.18
CA PHE A 238 16.00 -10.78 -9.30
C PHE A 238 15.85 -11.26 -7.86
N HIS A 239 14.68 -11.06 -7.27
CA HIS A 239 14.47 -11.37 -5.87
C HIS A 239 14.17 -12.85 -5.62
N ARG A 240 13.14 -13.41 -6.27
CA ARG A 240 12.68 -14.78 -6.01
C ARG A 240 13.69 -15.83 -6.44
N CYS A 241 14.38 -15.65 -7.57
CA CYS A 241 15.46 -16.52 -8.01
C CYS A 241 16.80 -16.25 -7.30
N GLY A 242 16.86 -15.28 -6.40
CA GLY A 242 18.03 -15.00 -5.57
C GLY A 242 19.22 -14.40 -6.33
N ILE A 243 19.00 -13.83 -7.52
CA ILE A 243 20.07 -13.22 -8.32
C ILE A 243 20.50 -11.88 -7.69
N LYS A 244 19.53 -11.09 -7.22
CA LYS A 244 19.73 -9.82 -6.53
C LYS A 244 18.52 -9.49 -5.68
N SER A 245 18.49 -9.96 -4.44
CA SER A 245 17.34 -9.85 -3.54
C SER A 245 17.01 -8.40 -3.13
N ASP A 246 17.95 -7.49 -3.23
CA ASP A 246 17.82 -6.06 -2.95
C ASP A 246 17.55 -5.21 -4.21
N PHE A 247 17.19 -5.83 -5.34
CA PHE A 247 16.97 -5.13 -6.61
C PHE A 247 15.95 -3.99 -6.47
N TYR A 248 14.75 -4.27 -5.99
CA TYR A 248 13.73 -3.24 -5.83
C TYR A 248 14.04 -2.24 -4.70
N PRO A 249 14.50 -2.65 -3.51
CA PRO A 249 14.97 -1.72 -2.49
C PRO A 249 15.97 -0.70 -3.03
N GLU A 250 17.00 -1.14 -3.75
CA GLU A 250 18.01 -0.27 -4.35
C GLU A 250 17.44 0.62 -5.47
N LEU A 251 16.54 0.06 -6.30
CA LEU A 251 15.88 0.80 -7.38
C LEU A 251 15.01 1.95 -6.82
N PHE A 252 14.16 1.66 -5.87
CA PHE A 252 13.33 2.68 -5.24
C PHE A 252 14.16 3.71 -4.46
N LYS A 253 15.23 3.30 -3.79
CA LYS A 253 16.17 4.20 -3.14
C LYS A 253 16.82 5.16 -4.15
N LYS A 254 17.27 4.64 -5.28
CA LYS A 254 17.87 5.44 -6.35
C LYS A 254 16.87 6.42 -6.97
N LEU A 255 15.64 5.99 -7.20
CA LEU A 255 14.56 6.86 -7.69
C LEU A 255 14.23 7.98 -6.70
N ARG A 256 14.05 7.67 -5.41
CA ARG A 256 13.77 8.69 -4.37
C ARG A 256 14.89 9.73 -4.21
N ASN A 257 16.13 9.33 -4.38
CA ASN A 257 17.27 10.24 -4.27
C ASN A 257 17.37 11.22 -5.45
N ASN A 258 16.65 11.01 -6.52
CA ASN A 258 16.53 11.98 -7.61
C ASN A 258 15.48 13.03 -7.26
N ARG A 259 15.93 14.15 -6.71
CA ARG A 259 15.07 15.26 -6.27
C ARG A 259 14.21 15.88 -7.39
N ASN A 260 14.62 15.69 -8.63
CA ASN A 260 13.91 16.23 -9.79
C ASN A 260 12.92 15.23 -10.42
N LEU A 261 12.85 14.00 -9.91
CA LEU A 261 12.07 12.93 -10.52
C LEU A 261 10.62 13.34 -10.84
N ASN A 262 9.96 13.98 -9.89
CA ASN A 262 8.55 14.36 -10.04
C ASN A 262 8.32 15.57 -10.98
N ASN A 263 9.38 16.28 -11.32
CA ASN A 263 9.33 17.43 -12.24
C ASN A 263 9.62 17.04 -13.70
N LEU A 264 10.02 15.79 -13.92
CA LEU A 264 10.34 15.29 -15.25
C LEU A 264 9.07 14.84 -15.96
N PRO A 265 9.00 15.02 -17.28
CA PRO A 265 8.00 14.39 -18.13
C PRO A 265 7.92 12.87 -17.88
N VAL A 266 6.75 12.29 -18.12
CA VAL A 266 6.51 10.86 -17.86
C VAL A 266 7.49 9.97 -18.62
N GLY A 267 7.73 10.27 -19.90
CA GLY A 267 8.69 9.50 -20.72
C GLY A 267 10.11 9.53 -20.17
N GLU A 268 10.57 10.69 -19.68
CA GLU A 268 11.89 10.80 -19.05
C GLU A 268 11.96 10.00 -17.74
N ARG A 269 10.91 10.01 -16.94
CA ARG A 269 10.81 9.21 -15.72
C ARG A 269 10.87 7.70 -16.01
N GLN A 270 10.18 7.25 -17.07
CA GLN A 270 10.22 5.87 -17.52
C GLN A 270 11.62 5.48 -17.99
N MET A 271 12.28 6.34 -18.76
CA MET A 271 13.66 6.10 -19.21
C MET A 271 14.65 6.06 -18.05
N LEU A 272 14.46 6.89 -17.02
CA LEU A 272 15.26 6.83 -15.80
C LEU A 272 15.03 5.52 -15.04
N PHE A 273 13.80 5.05 -14.98
CA PHE A 273 13.48 3.74 -14.39
C PHE A 273 14.25 2.61 -15.11
N VAL A 274 14.20 2.57 -16.44
CA VAL A 274 14.94 1.59 -17.26
C VAL A 274 16.44 1.68 -17.02
N LYS A 275 16.98 2.88 -17.03
CA LYS A 275 18.40 3.12 -16.76
C LYS A 275 18.81 2.64 -15.37
N TYR A 276 18.07 3.04 -14.35
CA TYR A 276 18.39 2.69 -12.97
C TYR A 276 18.21 1.18 -12.71
N ALA A 277 17.20 0.57 -13.29
CA ALA A 277 17.00 -0.87 -13.24
C ALA A 277 18.19 -1.63 -13.88
N SER A 278 18.67 -1.18 -15.04
CA SER A 278 19.82 -1.76 -15.74
C SER A 278 21.12 -1.57 -14.93
N ASP A 279 21.33 -0.36 -14.39
CA ASP A 279 22.52 -0.06 -13.56
C ASP A 279 22.57 -0.97 -12.32
N ILE A 280 21.44 -1.10 -11.61
CA ILE A 280 21.35 -1.93 -10.39
C ILE A 280 21.48 -3.41 -10.69
N ALA A 281 20.85 -3.85 -11.79
CA ALA A 281 20.98 -5.23 -12.27
C ALA A 281 22.39 -5.56 -12.76
N GLN A 282 23.21 -4.56 -13.07
CA GLN A 282 24.48 -4.70 -13.80
C GLN A 282 24.31 -5.52 -15.10
N LYS A 283 23.17 -5.31 -15.76
CA LYS A 283 22.77 -5.96 -16.99
C LYS A 283 22.04 -4.96 -17.88
N ASN A 284 22.23 -5.09 -19.18
CA ASN A 284 21.38 -4.34 -20.12
C ASN A 284 19.98 -4.96 -20.12
N LEU A 285 19.00 -4.22 -19.63
CA LEU A 285 17.58 -4.60 -19.62
C LEU A 285 16.79 -3.94 -20.75
N ALA A 286 17.45 -3.26 -21.69
CA ALA A 286 16.78 -2.53 -22.77
C ALA A 286 15.85 -3.45 -23.59
N ASP A 287 16.33 -4.62 -24.01
CA ASP A 287 15.53 -5.57 -24.79
C ASP A 287 14.30 -6.06 -24.01
N PHE A 288 14.44 -6.27 -22.71
CA PHE A 288 13.31 -6.64 -21.86
C PHE A 288 12.25 -5.54 -21.87
N PHE A 289 12.63 -4.31 -21.60
CA PHE A 289 11.67 -3.19 -21.57
C PHE A 289 11.13 -2.85 -22.96
N ASP A 290 11.94 -3.01 -24.00
CA ASP A 290 11.47 -2.83 -25.38
C ASP A 290 10.43 -3.89 -25.78
N THR A 291 10.62 -5.15 -25.37
CA THR A 291 9.63 -6.23 -25.58
C THR A 291 8.28 -5.87 -24.95
N TRP A 292 8.29 -5.24 -23.78
CA TRP A 292 7.09 -4.74 -23.14
C TRP A 292 6.52 -3.46 -23.78
N GLY A 293 7.25 -2.82 -24.69
CA GLY A 293 6.90 -1.53 -25.28
C GLY A 293 7.09 -0.36 -24.31
N PHE A 294 7.74 -0.57 -23.18
CA PHE A 294 7.95 0.43 -22.14
C PHE A 294 8.90 1.56 -22.57
N MET A 295 9.74 1.30 -23.56
CA MET A 295 10.68 2.27 -24.13
C MET A 295 10.14 3.03 -25.33
N THR A 296 8.88 2.83 -25.71
CA THR A 296 8.27 3.58 -26.79
C THR A 296 8.18 5.06 -26.38
N PRO A 297 8.71 5.99 -27.20
CA PRO A 297 8.58 7.41 -26.90
C PRO A 297 7.11 7.75 -26.71
N ILE A 298 6.81 8.41 -25.62
CA ILE A 298 5.52 9.05 -25.42
C ILE A 298 5.67 10.38 -26.10
N ASP A 299 5.01 10.56 -27.23
CA ASP A 299 4.88 11.87 -27.86
C ASP A 299 4.12 12.75 -26.86
N GLU A 300 4.80 13.76 -26.36
CA GLU A 300 4.24 14.78 -25.47
C GLU A 300 3.47 15.84 -26.26
#